data_53baad93ec267bb9032b6142cdc51ee0
#
_entry.id   53baad93ec267bb9032b6142cdc51ee0
#
_cell.length_a   1.000
_cell.length_b   1.000
_cell.length_c   1.000
_cell.angle_alpha   90.00
_cell.angle_beta   90.00
_cell.angle_gamma   90.00
#
_symmetry.space_group_name_H-M   'P 1'
#
loop_
_entity.id
_entity.type
_entity.pdbx_description
1 polymer ?
#
loop_
_entity_poly.entity_id
_entity_poly.type
_entity_poly.pdbx_seq_one_letter_code
_entity_poly.pdbx_strand_id
1 'polypeptide(L)'
;MQLGKFTDFGLRVLIHLAIIAPRRGSASAIAAAFDVSEHHVAKVCTRLVQEGFLTSERGRNGGLSLARAPSDIRLGKVVRSLSYDAALVECFAPNAPDCRIAPACAVRIPLAEAREAFYDALDRYSLADVTRNQTALRALLSLD
;
A
#
# COMPACT_ATOMS: atom_id res chain seq x y z
N MET A 1 5.86 -13.40 -9.74
CA MET A 1 5.66 -12.74 -8.44
C MET A 1 4.56 -11.72 -8.61
N GLN A 2 3.63 -11.63 -7.67
CA GLN A 2 2.47 -10.74 -7.74
C GLN A 2 2.23 -10.11 -6.37
N LEU A 3 2.06 -8.79 -6.34
CA LEU A 3 1.56 -8.13 -5.14
C LEU A 3 0.08 -8.50 -4.94
N GLY A 4 -0.30 -8.76 -3.68
CA GLY A 4 -1.70 -8.99 -3.34
C GLY A 4 -2.58 -7.78 -3.68
N LYS A 5 -3.84 -8.00 -4.01
CA LYS A 5 -4.81 -6.93 -4.30
C LYS A 5 -4.91 -5.89 -3.18
N PHE A 6 -4.74 -6.33 -1.93
CA PHE A 6 -4.77 -5.43 -0.77
C PHE A 6 -3.65 -4.39 -0.84
N THR A 7 -2.43 -4.82 -1.16
CA THR A 7 -1.27 -3.94 -1.32
C THR A 7 -1.41 -3.03 -2.55
N ASP A 8 -1.88 -3.56 -3.68
CA ASP A 8 -2.15 -2.78 -4.90
C ASP A 8 -3.16 -1.67 -4.62
N PHE A 9 -4.28 -1.98 -3.96
CA PHE A 9 -5.27 -0.97 -3.59
C PHE A 9 -4.70 0.05 -2.60
N GLY A 10 -3.81 -0.36 -1.69
CA GLY A 10 -3.14 0.57 -0.78
C GLY A 10 -2.31 1.62 -1.49
N LEU A 11 -1.56 1.21 -2.50
CA LEU A 11 -0.80 2.15 -3.34
C LEU A 11 -1.72 3.10 -4.10
N ARG A 12 -2.82 2.62 -4.67
CA ARG A 12 -3.82 3.46 -5.37
C ARG A 12 -4.48 4.48 -4.43
N VAL A 13 -4.82 4.07 -3.20
CA VAL A 13 -5.36 4.98 -2.18
C VAL A 13 -4.40 6.12 -1.88
N LEU A 14 -3.12 5.79 -1.65
CA LEU A 14 -2.10 6.81 -1.36
C LEU A 14 -1.86 7.75 -2.54
N ILE A 15 -1.79 7.22 -3.77
CA ILE A 15 -1.66 8.01 -4.99
C ILE A 15 -2.84 8.98 -5.13
N HIS A 16 -4.08 8.48 -4.99
CA HIS A 16 -5.28 9.30 -5.08
C HIS A 16 -5.24 10.46 -4.07
N LEU A 17 -4.96 10.17 -2.80
CA LEU A 17 -4.94 11.17 -1.75
C LEU A 17 -3.79 12.19 -1.93
N ALA A 18 -2.65 11.76 -2.46
CA ALA A 18 -1.56 12.68 -2.80
C ALA A 18 -1.96 13.66 -3.91
N ILE A 19 -2.73 13.18 -4.91
CA ILE A 19 -3.14 14.00 -6.06
C ILE A 19 -4.22 15.02 -5.68
N ILE A 20 -5.16 14.65 -4.80
CA ILE A 20 -6.25 15.56 -4.40
C ILE A 20 -5.87 16.51 -3.27
N ALA A 21 -4.70 16.31 -2.63
CA ALA A 21 -4.28 17.17 -1.54
C ALA A 21 -4.32 18.68 -1.93
N PRO A 22 -4.73 19.55 -1.03
CA PRO A 22 -5.06 19.36 0.38
C PRO A 22 -6.48 18.87 0.66
N ARG A 23 -7.30 18.58 -0.37
CA ARG A 23 -8.66 18.05 -0.18
C ARG A 23 -8.62 16.67 0.46
N ARG A 24 -9.65 16.34 1.23
CA ARG A 24 -9.85 15.01 1.80
C ARG A 24 -10.58 14.11 0.83
N GLY A 25 -10.30 12.83 0.87
CA GLY A 25 -10.99 11.80 0.10
C GLY A 25 -11.88 10.92 0.95
N SER A 26 -12.72 10.12 0.29
CA SER A 26 -13.51 9.05 0.91
C SER A 26 -13.21 7.72 0.25
N ALA A 27 -13.44 6.62 0.97
CA ALA A 27 -13.26 5.28 0.40
C ALA A 27 -14.13 5.07 -0.84
N SER A 28 -15.37 5.60 -0.85
CA SER A 28 -16.28 5.51 -1.99
C SER A 28 -15.77 6.28 -3.20
N ALA A 29 -15.27 7.52 -3.02
CA ALA A 29 -14.71 8.30 -4.12
C ALA A 29 -13.46 7.66 -4.72
N ILE A 30 -12.58 7.11 -3.87
CA ILE A 30 -11.38 6.40 -4.31
C ILE A 30 -11.77 5.13 -5.08
N ALA A 31 -12.71 4.35 -4.55
CA ALA A 31 -13.21 3.15 -5.20
C ALA A 31 -13.81 3.44 -6.59
N ALA A 32 -14.60 4.50 -6.70
CA ALA A 32 -15.18 4.95 -7.97
C ALA A 32 -14.10 5.39 -8.96
N ALA A 33 -13.08 6.14 -8.53
CA ALA A 33 -12.01 6.62 -9.40
C ALA A 33 -11.19 5.48 -10.04
N PHE A 34 -11.08 4.33 -9.36
CA PHE A 34 -10.32 3.17 -9.85
C PHE A 34 -11.20 2.00 -10.32
N ASP A 35 -12.52 2.16 -10.30
CA ASP A 35 -13.49 1.09 -10.62
C ASP A 35 -13.22 -0.21 -9.84
N VAL A 36 -13.12 -0.08 -8.52
CA VAL A 36 -12.86 -1.19 -7.59
C VAL A 36 -13.87 -1.22 -6.46
N SER A 37 -13.93 -2.34 -5.72
CA SER A 37 -14.85 -2.52 -4.60
C SER A 37 -14.58 -1.53 -3.45
N GLU A 38 -15.59 -0.72 -3.09
CA GLU A 38 -15.54 0.19 -1.96
C GLU A 38 -15.23 -0.54 -0.63
N HIS A 39 -15.81 -1.74 -0.44
CA HIS A 39 -15.57 -2.54 0.76
C HIS A 39 -14.09 -2.92 0.93
N HIS A 40 -13.42 -3.28 -0.17
CA HIS A 40 -11.98 -3.56 -0.14
C HIS A 40 -11.16 -2.30 0.11
N VAL A 41 -11.52 -1.18 -0.55
CA VAL A 41 -10.84 0.11 -0.33
C VAL A 41 -10.99 0.57 1.12
N ALA A 42 -12.18 0.45 1.71
CA ALA A 42 -12.41 0.82 3.12
C ALA A 42 -11.54 0.03 4.09
N LYS A 43 -11.38 -1.29 3.87
CA LYS A 43 -10.48 -2.13 4.68
C LYS A 43 -9.02 -1.68 4.54
N VAL A 44 -8.59 -1.40 3.34
CA VAL A 44 -7.24 -0.89 3.06
C VAL A 44 -7.00 0.46 3.74
N CYS A 45 -7.97 1.39 3.65
CA CYS A 45 -7.89 2.69 4.33
C CYS A 45 -7.75 2.53 5.85
N THR A 46 -8.54 1.63 6.45
CA THR A 46 -8.43 1.32 7.89
C THR A 46 -7.02 0.85 8.25
N ARG A 47 -6.44 -0.05 7.46
CA ARG A 47 -5.08 -0.53 7.69
C ARG A 47 -4.05 0.59 7.53
N LEU A 48 -4.16 1.41 6.50
CA LEU A 48 -3.26 2.55 6.26
C LEU A 48 -3.31 3.59 7.39
N VAL A 49 -4.48 3.80 8.01
CA VAL A 49 -4.63 4.64 9.20
C VAL A 49 -3.91 4.01 10.40
N GLN A 50 -4.11 2.71 10.65
CA GLN A 50 -3.43 1.97 11.72
C GLN A 50 -1.91 2.02 11.59
N GLU A 51 -1.39 1.92 10.36
CA GLU A 51 0.05 1.98 10.06
C GLU A 51 0.61 3.42 10.05
N GLY A 52 -0.24 4.44 10.24
CA GLY A 52 0.17 5.83 10.31
C GLY A 52 0.54 6.46 8.97
N PHE A 53 0.05 5.93 7.86
CA PHE A 53 0.17 6.54 6.53
C PHE A 53 -0.98 7.51 6.23
N LEU A 54 -2.15 7.27 6.81
CA LEU A 54 -3.34 8.11 6.67
C LEU A 54 -3.83 8.62 8.03
N THR A 55 -4.56 9.72 7.96
CA THR A 55 -5.45 10.19 9.03
C THR A 55 -6.89 10.13 8.56
N SER A 56 -7.82 9.87 9.49
CA SER A 56 -9.26 9.87 9.25
C SER A 56 -9.94 10.79 10.23
N GLU A 57 -10.69 11.75 9.74
CA GLU A 57 -11.50 12.65 10.55
C GLU A 57 -12.98 12.44 10.26
N ARG A 58 -13.79 12.48 11.31
CA ARG A 58 -15.25 12.36 11.23
C ARG A 58 -15.92 13.72 11.05
N GLY A 59 -17.16 13.73 10.54
CA GLY A 59 -18.00 14.92 10.43
C GLY A 59 -18.15 15.45 9.01
N ARG A 60 -18.86 16.59 8.88
CA ARG A 60 -19.25 17.18 7.59
C ARG A 60 -18.04 17.51 6.68
N ASN A 61 -16.92 17.93 7.28
CA ASN A 61 -15.66 18.22 6.58
C ASN A 61 -14.60 17.14 6.81
N GLY A 62 -15.02 15.96 7.26
CA GLY A 62 -14.15 14.84 7.52
C GLY A 62 -13.68 14.15 6.25
N GLY A 63 -12.99 13.04 6.42
CA GLY A 63 -12.47 12.19 5.35
C GLY A 63 -11.05 11.73 5.61
N LEU A 64 -10.44 11.17 4.59
CA LEU A 64 -9.10 10.63 4.60
C LEU A 64 -8.11 11.63 4.01
N SER A 65 -6.95 11.74 4.64
CA SER A 65 -5.81 12.50 4.14
C SER A 65 -4.50 11.79 4.47
N LEU A 66 -3.42 12.16 3.79
CA LEU A 66 -2.09 11.66 4.13
C LEU A 66 -1.68 12.16 5.52
N ALA A 67 -1.12 11.26 6.34
CA ALA A 67 -0.62 11.59 7.67
C ALA A 67 0.76 12.28 7.64
N ARG A 68 1.45 12.23 6.51
CA ARG A 68 2.80 12.76 6.30
C ARG A 68 2.92 13.36 4.91
N ALA A 69 3.97 14.15 4.69
CA ALA A 69 4.29 14.63 3.36
C ALA A 69 4.54 13.44 2.41
N PRO A 70 4.12 13.51 1.14
CA PRO A 70 4.36 12.43 0.17
C PRO A 70 5.85 12.05 0.04
N SER A 71 6.77 12.98 0.24
CA SER A 71 8.23 12.72 0.25
C SER A 71 8.69 11.81 1.38
N ASP A 72 7.93 11.75 2.49
CA ASP A 72 8.27 10.97 3.69
C ASP A 72 7.61 9.59 3.69
N ILE A 73 6.75 9.30 2.70
CA ILE A 73 6.10 8.02 2.52
C ILE A 73 6.92 7.18 1.54
N ARG A 74 7.72 6.25 2.07
CA ARG A 74 8.55 5.32 1.28
C ARG A 74 7.73 4.13 0.81
N LEU A 75 7.82 3.80 -0.48
CA LEU A 75 6.99 2.76 -1.09
C LEU A 75 7.28 1.37 -0.52
N GLY A 76 8.54 1.06 -0.23
CA GLY A 76 8.91 -0.22 0.37
C GLY A 76 8.29 -0.41 1.76
N LYS A 77 8.26 0.65 2.58
CA LYS A 77 7.59 0.62 3.90
C LYS A 77 6.08 0.38 3.76
N VAL A 78 5.44 1.04 2.80
CA VAL A 78 4.01 0.83 2.52
C VAL A 78 3.75 -0.61 2.11
N VAL A 79 4.48 -1.11 1.12
CA VAL A 79 4.29 -2.46 0.60
C VAL A 79 4.57 -3.50 1.67
N ARG A 80 5.62 -3.34 2.48
CA ARG A 80 5.94 -4.22 3.61
C ARG A 80 4.80 -4.29 4.63
N SER A 81 4.23 -3.14 5.02
CA SER A 81 3.16 -3.09 6.03
C SER A 81 1.83 -3.69 5.54
N LEU A 82 1.55 -3.59 4.24
CA LEU A 82 0.33 -4.12 3.64
C LEU A 82 0.45 -5.56 3.17
N SER A 83 1.68 -6.09 3.06
CA SER A 83 1.97 -7.47 2.64
C SER A 83 2.22 -8.41 3.82
N TYR A 84 1.89 -8.00 5.04
CA TYR A 84 2.18 -8.77 6.26
C TYR A 84 1.64 -10.21 6.21
N ASP A 85 0.46 -10.42 5.63
CA ASP A 85 -0.17 -11.74 5.50
C ASP A 85 0.17 -12.45 4.16
N ALA A 86 0.91 -11.78 3.26
CA ALA A 86 1.29 -12.32 1.95
C ALA A 86 2.72 -12.86 2.00
N ALA A 87 2.89 -14.04 2.59
CA ALA A 87 4.18 -14.71 2.61
C ALA A 87 4.63 -15.09 1.19
N LEU A 88 5.89 -14.83 0.86
CA LEU A 88 6.49 -15.22 -0.42
C LEU A 88 6.45 -16.74 -0.62
N VAL A 89 6.61 -17.49 0.46
CA VAL A 89 6.48 -18.96 0.55
C VAL A 89 5.82 -19.32 1.86
N GLU A 90 5.11 -20.45 1.90
CA GLU A 90 4.36 -20.86 3.09
C GLU A 90 5.17 -20.82 4.39
N CYS A 91 6.43 -21.22 4.35
CA CYS A 91 7.30 -21.23 5.53
C CYS A 91 7.70 -19.84 6.08
N PHE A 92 7.29 -18.76 5.41
CA PHE A 92 7.44 -17.38 5.90
C PHE A 92 6.15 -16.85 6.53
N ALA A 93 5.05 -17.57 6.43
CA ALA A 93 3.80 -17.18 7.05
C ALA A 93 3.87 -17.28 8.59
N PRO A 94 3.15 -16.42 9.34
CA PRO A 94 3.15 -16.46 10.81
C PRO A 94 2.70 -17.79 11.40
N ASN A 95 1.80 -18.51 10.72
CA ASN A 95 1.27 -19.83 11.11
C ASN A 95 1.70 -20.89 10.08
N ALA A 96 2.95 -20.86 9.64
CA ALA A 96 3.45 -21.77 8.64
C ALA A 96 3.28 -23.24 9.08
N PRO A 97 2.80 -24.12 8.19
CA PRO A 97 2.82 -25.56 8.47
C PRO A 97 4.26 -26.07 8.56
N ASP A 98 4.46 -27.13 9.34
CA ASP A 98 5.76 -27.78 9.44
C ASP A 98 6.15 -28.38 8.09
N CYS A 99 7.10 -27.73 7.45
CA CYS A 99 7.68 -28.25 6.22
C CYS A 99 8.71 -29.35 6.53
N ARG A 100 8.55 -30.53 5.96
CA ARG A 100 9.41 -31.69 6.21
C ARG A 100 10.90 -31.42 6.01
N ILE A 101 11.26 -30.53 5.08
CA ILE A 101 12.64 -30.20 4.77
C ILE A 101 13.15 -28.95 5.51
N ALA A 102 12.31 -28.28 6.30
CA ALA A 102 12.68 -27.03 6.99
C ALA A 102 14.02 -27.10 7.75
N PRO A 103 14.35 -28.19 8.47
CA PRO A 103 15.62 -28.28 9.22
C PRO A 103 16.88 -28.21 8.35
N ALA A 104 16.78 -28.59 7.05
CA ALA A 104 17.90 -28.64 6.12
C ALA A 104 17.67 -27.74 4.86
N CYS A 105 16.61 -26.98 4.83
CA CYS A 105 16.23 -26.18 3.65
C CYS A 105 17.10 -24.94 3.48
N ALA A 106 18.04 -24.98 2.56
CA ALA A 106 18.91 -23.85 2.23
C ALA A 106 18.20 -22.77 1.38
N VAL A 107 17.04 -23.07 0.75
CA VAL A 107 16.31 -22.13 -0.11
C VAL A 107 15.72 -20.95 0.68
N ARG A 108 15.48 -21.10 1.98
CA ARG A 108 14.95 -20.02 2.83
C ARG A 108 15.84 -18.78 2.84
N ILE A 109 17.17 -18.97 2.82
CA ILE A 109 18.12 -17.85 2.89
C ILE A 109 18.01 -16.95 1.65
N PRO A 110 18.22 -17.45 0.41
CA PRO A 110 18.13 -16.61 -0.79
C PRO A 110 16.73 -16.03 -1.01
N LEU A 111 15.66 -16.73 -0.61
CA LEU A 111 14.30 -16.15 -0.71
C LEU A 111 14.07 -15.00 0.29
N ALA A 112 14.62 -15.09 1.50
CA ALA A 112 14.57 -14.00 2.47
C ALA A 112 15.36 -12.80 1.97
N GLU A 113 16.56 -13.00 1.45
CA GLU A 113 17.40 -11.94 0.86
C GLU A 113 16.70 -11.27 -0.33
N ALA A 114 16.12 -12.04 -1.24
CA ALA A 114 15.39 -11.54 -2.39
C ALA A 114 14.16 -10.68 -1.97
N ARG A 115 13.44 -11.12 -0.94
CA ARG A 115 12.31 -10.36 -0.38
C ARG A 115 12.77 -9.02 0.19
N GLU A 116 13.84 -9.00 0.98
CA GLU A 116 14.37 -7.76 1.54
C GLU A 116 14.89 -6.84 0.44
N ALA A 117 15.62 -7.35 -0.55
CA ALA A 117 16.08 -6.59 -1.70
C ALA A 117 14.94 -5.97 -2.51
N PHE A 118 13.79 -6.65 -2.61
CA PHE A 118 12.60 -6.11 -3.23
C PHE A 118 12.06 -4.88 -2.48
N TYR A 119 11.93 -4.96 -1.16
CA TYR A 119 11.48 -3.83 -0.35
C TYR A 119 12.48 -2.67 -0.38
N ASP A 120 13.78 -2.94 -0.28
CA ASP A 120 14.84 -1.94 -0.34
C ASP A 120 14.87 -1.21 -1.68
N ALA A 121 14.59 -1.93 -2.78
CA ALA A 121 14.47 -1.32 -4.10
C ALA A 121 13.30 -0.33 -4.16
N LEU A 122 12.15 -0.67 -3.56
CA LEU A 122 10.99 0.22 -3.47
C LEU A 122 11.21 1.39 -2.50
N ASP A 123 12.00 1.20 -1.44
CA ASP A 123 12.30 2.28 -0.47
C ASP A 123 13.19 3.38 -1.03
N ARG A 124 13.79 3.18 -2.21
CA ARG A 124 14.45 4.26 -2.95
C ARG A 124 13.48 5.30 -3.50
N TYR A 125 12.20 4.97 -3.59
CA TYR A 125 11.13 5.83 -4.10
C TYR A 125 10.17 6.24 -3.00
N SER A 126 9.78 7.51 -3.02
CA SER A 126 8.72 8.06 -2.20
C SER A 126 7.40 8.13 -2.98
N LEU A 127 6.30 8.37 -2.28
CA LEU A 127 5.02 8.67 -2.89
C LEU A 127 5.09 9.92 -3.78
N ALA A 128 5.89 10.94 -3.37
CA ALA A 128 6.13 12.13 -4.18
C ALA A 128 6.78 11.80 -5.53
N ASP A 129 7.71 10.85 -5.56
CA ASP A 129 8.39 10.44 -6.79
C ASP A 129 7.44 9.84 -7.83
N VAL A 130 6.46 9.06 -7.40
CA VAL A 130 5.51 8.37 -8.29
C VAL A 130 4.26 9.19 -8.60
N THR A 131 4.09 10.33 -7.93
CA THR A 131 2.96 11.25 -8.18
C THR A 131 3.40 12.58 -8.82
N ARG A 132 4.59 12.65 -9.40
CA ARG A 132 5.13 13.89 -10.03
C ARG A 132 4.23 14.43 -11.14
N ASN A 133 3.67 13.56 -11.97
CA ASN A 133 2.79 13.95 -13.07
C ASN A 133 1.33 14.05 -12.62
N GLN A 134 1.06 14.99 -11.70
CA GLN A 134 -0.28 15.17 -11.14
C GLN A 134 -1.33 15.52 -12.20
N THR A 135 -0.99 16.32 -13.20
CA THR A 135 -1.91 16.72 -14.27
C THR A 135 -2.42 15.51 -15.04
N ALA A 136 -1.53 14.63 -15.48
CA ALA A 136 -1.93 13.41 -16.19
C ALA A 136 -2.74 12.45 -15.29
N LEU A 137 -2.31 12.28 -14.04
CA LEU A 137 -3.02 11.41 -13.09
C LEU A 137 -4.43 11.93 -12.78
N ARG A 138 -4.61 13.26 -12.61
CA ARG A 138 -5.94 13.87 -12.42
C ARG A 138 -6.84 13.62 -13.64
N ALA A 139 -6.32 13.86 -14.84
CA ALA A 139 -7.08 13.65 -16.07
C ALA A 139 -7.54 12.19 -16.23
N LEU A 140 -6.65 11.23 -16.01
CA LEU A 140 -6.95 9.79 -16.12
C LEU A 140 -7.95 9.29 -15.08
N LEU A 141 -7.94 9.87 -13.88
CA LEU A 141 -8.85 9.51 -12.79
C LEU A 141 -10.11 10.39 -12.75
N SER A 142 -10.29 11.27 -13.75
CA SER A 142 -11.41 12.22 -13.81
C SER A 142 -11.55 13.07 -12.54
N LEU A 143 -10.44 13.51 -11.98
CA LEU A 143 -10.36 14.33 -10.78
C LEU A 143 -10.18 15.80 -11.18
N ASP A 144 -11.23 16.55 -11.08
CA ASP A 144 -11.22 18.01 -11.32
C ASP A 144 -10.61 18.82 -10.17
#